data_ca544fd2940265b2764ab3265336e2f3
#
_entry.id   ca544fd2940265b2764ab3265336e2f3
#
_cell.length_a   1.000
_cell.length_b   1.000
_cell.length_c   1.000
_cell.angle_alpha   90.00
_cell.angle_beta   90.00
_cell.angle_gamma   90.00
#
_symmetry.space_group_name_H-M   'P 1'
#
loop_
_entity.id
_entity.type
_entity.pdbx_description
1 polymer ?
#
loop_
_entity_poly.entity_id
_entity_poly.type
_entity_poly.pdbx_seq_one_letter_code
_entity_poly.pdbx_strand_id
1 'polypeptide(L)'
;MTQRAGLFITLEGGEGAGKSTAAAGLAAKLRAEGHEVVATREPGGTKGAEAIRALLLTTDTPLHPLAQTMLHFAARADHVESVLRPALARGAIVICDRYYDSTMAYQAYGQGVDIGAVASLIRLVNLRPDITFFLELPESLAQTRLAARGQVADRYERMDRDFMLRVAQGFRAIAASEPGRGVMVDATMAPEALVNFLRRSISERTGR
;
A
#
# COMPACT_ATOMS: atom_id res chain seq x y z
N MET A 1 -7.94 -9.12 -31.20
CA MET A 1 -6.94 -8.55 -30.29
C MET A 1 -7.19 -9.15 -28.91
N THR A 2 -6.36 -10.03 -28.40
CA THR A 2 -6.44 -10.56 -27.03
C THR A 2 -6.22 -9.39 -26.09
N GLN A 3 -7.26 -9.02 -25.35
CA GLN A 3 -7.19 -7.98 -24.32
C GLN A 3 -6.14 -8.43 -23.28
N ARG A 4 -5.05 -7.70 -23.14
CA ARG A 4 -4.04 -7.98 -22.10
C ARG A 4 -4.74 -7.87 -20.75
N ALA A 5 -4.57 -8.86 -19.88
CA ALA A 5 -5.05 -8.80 -18.50
C ALA A 5 -4.50 -7.55 -17.79
N GLY A 6 -5.28 -6.91 -16.93
CA GLY A 6 -4.82 -5.80 -16.11
C GLY A 6 -3.62 -6.21 -15.24
N LEU A 7 -2.90 -5.23 -14.71
CA LEU A 7 -1.78 -5.45 -13.81
C LEU A 7 -2.01 -4.70 -12.49
N PHE A 8 -1.97 -5.40 -11.36
CA PHE A 8 -2.20 -4.81 -10.05
C PHE A 8 -0.89 -4.68 -9.26
N ILE A 9 -0.48 -3.44 -9.00
CA ILE A 9 0.75 -3.07 -8.32
C ILE A 9 0.40 -2.35 -7.02
N THR A 10 1.05 -2.74 -5.92
CA THR A 10 0.92 -2.04 -4.64
C THR A 10 2.26 -1.50 -4.17
N LEU A 11 2.23 -0.36 -3.47
CA LEU A 11 3.38 0.22 -2.79
C LEU A 11 3.12 0.18 -1.28
N GLU A 12 4.00 -0.47 -0.57
CA GLU A 12 3.92 -0.70 0.87
C GLU A 12 5.14 -0.13 1.59
N GLY A 13 5.07 -0.02 2.91
CA GLY A 13 6.16 0.50 3.73
C GLY A 13 5.70 1.48 4.81
N GLY A 14 6.61 1.86 5.70
CA GLY A 14 6.36 2.77 6.81
C GLY A 14 5.97 4.19 6.39
N GLU A 15 5.65 5.03 7.38
CA GLU A 15 5.39 6.44 7.14
C GLU A 15 6.67 7.16 6.67
N GLY A 16 6.54 8.20 5.86
CA GLY A 16 7.68 8.93 5.30
C GLY A 16 8.48 8.21 4.20
N ALA A 17 8.17 6.95 3.87
CA ALA A 17 8.91 6.16 2.87
C ALA A 17 8.76 6.66 1.42
N GLY A 18 7.86 7.62 1.15
CA GLY A 18 7.71 8.22 -0.18
C GLY A 18 6.78 7.46 -1.13
N LYS A 19 5.94 6.55 -0.61
CA LYS A 19 4.99 5.74 -1.41
C LYS A 19 4.14 6.56 -2.36
N SER A 20 3.46 7.60 -1.86
CA SER A 20 2.55 8.43 -2.68
C SER A 20 3.28 9.16 -3.80
N THR A 21 4.49 9.67 -3.53
CA THR A 21 5.34 10.29 -4.54
C THR A 21 5.78 9.28 -5.60
N ALA A 22 6.21 8.10 -5.16
CA ALA A 22 6.62 7.01 -6.06
C ALA A 22 5.44 6.50 -6.91
N ALA A 23 4.25 6.34 -6.30
CA ALA A 23 3.04 5.94 -7.02
C ALA A 23 2.65 6.96 -8.09
N ALA A 24 2.66 8.26 -7.77
CA ALA A 24 2.36 9.34 -8.71
C ALA A 24 3.38 9.38 -9.86
N GLY A 25 4.67 9.31 -9.55
CA GLY A 25 5.76 9.32 -10.55
C GLY A 25 5.70 8.09 -11.47
N LEU A 26 5.48 6.90 -10.91
CA LEU A 26 5.32 5.67 -11.69
C LEU A 26 4.08 5.74 -12.59
N ALA A 27 2.96 6.24 -12.07
CA ALA A 27 1.74 6.40 -12.86
C ALA A 27 1.94 7.38 -14.03
N ALA A 28 2.62 8.51 -13.80
CA ALA A 28 2.93 9.47 -14.85
C ALA A 28 3.80 8.84 -15.94
N LYS A 29 4.85 8.09 -15.55
CA LYS A 29 5.76 7.42 -16.48
C LYS A 29 5.05 6.37 -17.34
N LEU A 30 4.24 5.51 -16.73
CA LEU A 30 3.48 4.48 -17.45
C LEU A 30 2.42 5.09 -18.39
N ARG A 31 1.77 6.20 -18.01
CA ARG A 31 0.87 6.94 -18.90
C ARG A 31 1.60 7.53 -20.10
N ALA A 32 2.79 8.09 -19.89
CA ALA A 32 3.63 8.59 -20.98
C ALA A 32 4.06 7.48 -21.96
N GLU A 33 4.14 6.24 -21.49
CA GLU A 33 4.40 5.05 -22.31
C GLU A 33 3.13 4.49 -23.00
N GLY A 34 1.99 5.16 -22.85
CA GLY A 34 0.73 4.80 -23.52
C GLY A 34 -0.14 3.78 -22.77
N HIS A 35 0.13 3.49 -21.52
CA HIS A 35 -0.69 2.60 -20.70
C HIS A 35 -1.90 3.34 -20.10
N GLU A 36 -3.06 2.65 -20.02
CA GLU A 36 -4.14 3.08 -19.14
C GLU A 36 -3.74 2.81 -17.69
N VAL A 37 -3.70 3.86 -16.85
CA VAL A 37 -3.26 3.74 -15.45
C VAL A 37 -4.29 4.32 -14.50
N VAL A 38 -4.73 3.50 -13.55
CA VAL A 38 -5.53 3.91 -12.39
C VAL A 38 -4.60 4.00 -11.18
N ALA A 39 -4.36 5.23 -10.70
CA ALA A 39 -3.61 5.47 -9.47
C ALA A 39 -4.61 5.71 -8.33
N THR A 40 -4.48 4.96 -7.24
CA THR A 40 -5.39 5.00 -6.10
C THR A 40 -4.65 4.75 -4.78
N ARG A 41 -5.37 4.74 -3.64
CA ARG A 41 -4.78 4.50 -2.32
C ARG A 41 -5.75 3.83 -1.37
N GLU A 42 -5.25 3.21 -0.31
CA GLU A 42 -6.05 2.67 0.79
C GLU A 42 -5.60 3.19 2.17
N PRO A 43 -6.54 3.28 3.14
CA PRO A 43 -7.97 3.21 2.91
C PRO A 43 -8.45 4.42 2.09
N GLY A 44 -9.40 4.21 1.17
CA GLY A 44 -9.91 5.27 0.29
C GLY A 44 -10.27 4.77 -1.11
N GLY A 45 -10.36 5.70 -2.06
CA GLY A 45 -10.62 5.39 -3.48
C GLY A 45 -12.10 5.37 -3.87
N THR A 46 -13.03 5.34 -2.93
CA THR A 46 -14.48 5.48 -3.12
C THR A 46 -15.06 6.41 -2.08
N LYS A 47 -16.27 6.92 -2.27
CA LYS A 47 -16.92 7.75 -1.26
C LYS A 47 -17.12 7.01 0.07
N GLY A 48 -17.50 5.73 0.04
CA GLY A 48 -17.66 4.90 1.21
C GLY A 48 -16.33 4.65 1.93
N ALA A 49 -15.30 4.26 1.18
CA ALA A 49 -13.97 4.03 1.73
C ALA A 49 -13.33 5.31 2.31
N GLU A 50 -13.56 6.49 1.70
CA GLU A 50 -13.08 7.78 2.25
C GLU A 50 -13.78 8.14 3.57
N ALA A 51 -15.07 7.84 3.72
CA ALA A 51 -15.78 8.03 5.00
C ALA A 51 -15.19 7.13 6.11
N ILE A 52 -14.90 5.86 5.77
CA ILE A 52 -14.24 4.94 6.70
C ILE A 52 -12.80 5.40 7.00
N ARG A 53 -12.07 5.91 6.01
CA ARG A 53 -10.73 6.51 6.20
C ARG A 53 -10.77 7.64 7.21
N ALA A 54 -11.73 8.55 7.11
CA ALA A 54 -11.89 9.65 8.06
C ALA A 54 -12.08 9.11 9.48
N LEU A 55 -12.94 8.10 9.68
CA LEU A 55 -13.14 7.46 10.97
C LEU A 55 -11.85 6.81 11.50
N LEU A 56 -11.07 6.15 10.65
CA LEU A 56 -9.83 5.45 11.04
C LEU A 56 -8.69 6.39 11.41
N LEU A 57 -8.51 7.50 10.68
CA LEU A 57 -7.30 8.32 10.75
C LEU A 57 -7.46 9.64 11.49
N THR A 58 -8.65 10.25 11.45
CA THR A 58 -8.86 11.63 11.90
C THR A 58 -9.65 11.76 13.20
N THR A 59 -10.34 10.71 13.65
CA THR A 59 -11.09 10.76 14.90
C THR A 59 -10.25 10.31 16.08
N ASP A 60 -10.44 10.96 17.24
CA ASP A 60 -9.82 10.54 18.50
C ASP A 60 -10.59 9.39 19.19
N THR A 61 -11.65 8.87 18.56
CA THR A 61 -12.42 7.74 19.08
C THR A 61 -11.52 6.51 19.17
N PRO A 62 -11.31 5.96 20.38
CA PRO A 62 -10.53 4.76 20.54
C PRO A 62 -11.28 3.57 19.95
N LEU A 63 -10.63 2.86 19.05
CA LEU A 63 -11.16 1.63 18.46
C LEU A 63 -10.26 0.45 18.83
N HIS A 64 -10.87 -0.66 19.23
CA HIS A 64 -10.13 -1.91 19.44
C HIS A 64 -9.40 -2.32 18.13
N PRO A 65 -8.17 -2.84 18.18
CA PRO A 65 -7.40 -3.20 16.99
C PRO A 65 -8.15 -4.10 15.98
N LEU A 66 -8.93 -5.06 16.47
CA LEU A 66 -9.76 -5.89 15.60
C LEU A 66 -10.86 -5.07 14.88
N ALA A 67 -11.48 -4.11 15.56
CA ALA A 67 -12.47 -3.22 14.93
C ALA A 67 -11.83 -2.34 13.84
N GLN A 68 -10.61 -1.80 14.10
CA GLN A 68 -9.84 -1.08 13.09
C GLN A 68 -9.54 -1.98 11.88
N THR A 69 -9.13 -3.23 12.11
CA THR A 69 -8.89 -4.22 11.06
C THR A 69 -10.13 -4.43 10.19
N MET A 70 -11.30 -4.64 10.82
CA MET A 70 -12.56 -4.82 10.11
C MET A 70 -12.93 -3.60 9.27
N LEU A 71 -12.73 -2.39 9.79
CA LEU A 71 -12.97 -1.14 9.05
C LEU A 71 -12.03 -0.99 7.85
N HIS A 72 -10.74 -1.34 8.00
CA HIS A 72 -9.81 -1.37 6.87
C HIS A 72 -10.29 -2.33 5.78
N PHE A 73 -10.79 -3.51 6.15
CA PHE A 73 -11.31 -4.47 5.19
C PHE A 73 -12.67 -4.09 4.62
N ALA A 74 -13.54 -3.39 5.36
CA ALA A 74 -14.78 -2.84 4.82
C ALA A 74 -14.50 -1.79 3.73
N ALA A 75 -13.58 -0.84 4.00
CA ALA A 75 -13.15 0.14 3.01
C ALA A 75 -12.52 -0.52 1.77
N ARG A 76 -11.69 -1.55 1.99
CA ARG A 76 -11.04 -2.31 0.93
C ARG A 76 -12.04 -3.07 0.07
N ALA A 77 -13.05 -3.73 0.66
CA ALA A 77 -14.06 -4.45 -0.09
C ALA A 77 -14.82 -3.53 -1.05
N ASP A 78 -15.23 -2.34 -0.58
CA ASP A 78 -15.89 -1.34 -1.43
C ASP A 78 -14.94 -0.83 -2.54
N HIS A 79 -13.68 -0.55 -2.22
CA HIS A 79 -12.67 -0.12 -3.19
C HIS A 79 -12.37 -1.19 -4.25
N VAL A 80 -12.22 -2.45 -3.83
CA VAL A 80 -11.94 -3.57 -4.74
C VAL A 80 -13.05 -3.76 -5.75
N GLU A 81 -14.30 -3.82 -5.31
CA GLU A 81 -15.43 -4.08 -6.20
C GLU A 81 -15.78 -2.86 -7.08
N SER A 82 -15.66 -1.64 -6.54
CA SER A 82 -16.07 -0.43 -7.26
C SER A 82 -14.98 0.14 -8.17
N VAL A 83 -13.69 -0.10 -7.91
CA VAL A 83 -12.58 0.55 -8.63
C VAL A 83 -11.59 -0.47 -9.19
N LEU A 84 -11.03 -1.36 -8.33
CA LEU A 84 -9.89 -2.18 -8.74
C LEU A 84 -10.28 -3.25 -9.78
N ARG A 85 -11.31 -4.06 -9.47
CA ARG A 85 -11.77 -5.12 -10.42
C ARG A 85 -12.23 -4.55 -11.76
N PRO A 86 -13.05 -3.48 -11.82
CA PRO A 86 -13.43 -2.88 -13.10
C PRO A 86 -12.24 -2.34 -13.90
N ALA A 87 -11.23 -1.73 -13.24
CA ALA A 87 -10.03 -1.26 -13.89
C ALA A 87 -9.20 -2.42 -14.48
N LEU A 88 -8.96 -3.46 -13.68
CA LEU A 88 -8.21 -4.64 -14.11
C LEU A 88 -8.92 -5.39 -15.24
N ALA A 89 -10.26 -5.50 -15.18
CA ALA A 89 -11.05 -6.17 -16.21
C ALA A 89 -10.94 -5.51 -17.59
N ARG A 90 -10.75 -4.17 -17.67
CA ARG A 90 -10.52 -3.47 -18.96
C ARG A 90 -9.05 -3.38 -19.37
N GLY A 91 -8.13 -4.07 -18.62
CA GLY A 91 -6.71 -4.15 -18.96
C GLY A 91 -5.83 -3.03 -18.42
N ALA A 92 -6.35 -2.16 -17.54
CA ALA A 92 -5.60 -1.08 -16.95
C ALA A 92 -4.49 -1.58 -16.00
N ILE A 93 -3.43 -0.80 -15.86
CA ILE A 93 -2.46 -0.95 -14.78
C ILE A 93 -3.00 -0.19 -13.56
N VAL A 94 -3.22 -0.91 -12.46
CA VAL A 94 -3.64 -0.31 -11.19
C VAL A 94 -2.43 -0.16 -10.29
N ILE A 95 -2.20 1.06 -9.77
CA ILE A 95 -1.17 1.37 -8.79
C ILE A 95 -1.88 1.82 -7.52
N CYS A 96 -1.72 1.08 -6.43
CA CYS A 96 -2.34 1.38 -5.14
C CYS A 96 -1.29 1.72 -4.07
N ASP A 97 -1.37 2.91 -3.50
CA ASP A 97 -0.59 3.30 -2.33
C ASP A 97 -1.24 2.66 -1.09
N ARG A 98 -0.61 1.65 -0.54
CA ARG A 98 -1.07 0.71 0.49
C ARG A 98 -2.19 -0.22 0.02
N TYR A 99 -2.16 -1.45 0.57
CA TYR A 99 -3.20 -2.46 0.40
C TYR A 99 -3.25 -3.35 1.65
N TYR A 100 -3.61 -4.62 1.53
CA TYR A 100 -3.77 -5.50 2.68
C TYR A 100 -2.46 -5.82 3.44
N ASP A 101 -1.30 -5.69 2.79
CA ASP A 101 -0.01 -5.89 3.47
C ASP A 101 0.23 -4.81 4.54
N SER A 102 -0.25 -3.56 4.32
CA SER A 102 -0.31 -2.56 5.38
C SER A 102 -1.16 -3.01 6.56
N THR A 103 -2.35 -3.60 6.34
CA THR A 103 -3.19 -4.09 7.44
C THR A 103 -2.51 -5.25 8.17
N MET A 104 -1.87 -6.17 7.46
CA MET A 104 -1.07 -7.22 8.08
C MET A 104 0.05 -6.64 8.94
N ALA A 105 0.84 -5.69 8.42
CA ALA A 105 1.96 -5.10 9.13
C ALA A 105 1.52 -4.25 10.34
N TYR A 106 0.53 -3.38 10.19
CA TYR A 106 0.11 -2.46 11.25
C TYR A 106 -0.78 -3.13 12.31
N GLN A 107 -1.80 -3.88 11.90
CA GLN A 107 -2.74 -4.47 12.84
C GLN A 107 -2.25 -5.82 13.40
N ALA A 108 -1.71 -6.71 12.58
CA ALA A 108 -1.23 -7.99 13.11
C ALA A 108 0.15 -7.82 13.78
N TYR A 109 1.18 -7.44 13.05
CA TYR A 109 2.52 -7.30 13.64
C TYR A 109 2.61 -6.14 14.64
N GLY A 110 2.05 -4.98 14.30
CA GLY A 110 2.11 -3.77 15.13
C GLY A 110 1.24 -3.85 16.39
N GLN A 111 -0.06 -4.14 16.23
CA GLN A 111 -1.07 -4.11 17.30
C GLN A 111 -1.41 -5.48 17.89
N GLY A 112 -0.85 -6.59 17.37
CA GLY A 112 -1.06 -7.93 17.91
C GLY A 112 -2.41 -8.58 17.55
N VAL A 113 -3.08 -8.12 16.50
CA VAL A 113 -4.26 -8.82 15.97
C VAL A 113 -3.83 -10.17 15.41
N ASP A 114 -4.63 -11.20 15.63
CA ASP A 114 -4.34 -12.55 15.15
C ASP A 114 -4.07 -12.59 13.64
N ILE A 115 -2.92 -13.13 13.24
CA ILE A 115 -2.49 -13.23 11.85
C ILE A 115 -3.48 -14.04 11.02
N GLY A 116 -4.05 -15.12 11.60
CA GLY A 116 -5.02 -15.97 10.94
C GLY A 116 -6.34 -15.25 10.66
N ALA A 117 -6.77 -14.36 11.57
CA ALA A 117 -7.94 -13.51 11.35
C ALA A 117 -7.73 -12.55 10.18
N VAL A 118 -6.58 -11.85 10.14
CA VAL A 118 -6.23 -10.94 9.02
C VAL A 118 -6.12 -11.73 7.71
N ALA A 119 -5.47 -12.89 7.71
CA ALA A 119 -5.35 -13.75 6.54
C ALA A 119 -6.71 -14.23 6.02
N SER A 120 -7.68 -14.47 6.92
CA SER A 120 -9.05 -14.86 6.54
C SER A 120 -9.78 -13.71 5.83
N LEU A 121 -9.62 -12.48 6.30
CA LEU A 121 -10.18 -11.28 5.64
C LEU A 121 -9.53 -11.02 4.28
N ILE A 122 -8.21 -11.26 4.14
CA ILE A 122 -7.52 -11.20 2.84
C ILE A 122 -8.13 -12.19 1.85
N ARG A 123 -8.36 -13.44 2.29
CA ARG A 123 -9.00 -14.46 1.44
C ARG A 123 -10.43 -14.08 1.05
N LEU A 124 -11.17 -13.43 1.95
CA LEU A 124 -12.55 -12.98 1.67
C LEU A 124 -12.57 -11.91 0.55
N VAL A 125 -11.67 -10.96 0.57
CA VAL A 125 -11.55 -9.91 -0.48
C VAL A 125 -11.09 -10.52 -1.82
N ASN A 126 -10.27 -11.55 -1.78
CA ASN A 126 -9.87 -12.36 -2.92
C ASN A 126 -9.38 -11.55 -4.15
N LEU A 127 -8.53 -10.57 -3.91
CA LEU A 127 -7.79 -9.85 -4.95
C LEU A 127 -6.35 -9.69 -4.48
N ARG A 128 -5.42 -10.38 -5.17
CA ARG A 128 -3.99 -10.37 -4.84
C ARG A 128 -3.24 -9.46 -5.81
N PRO A 129 -2.31 -8.61 -5.31
CA PRO A 129 -1.40 -7.87 -6.19
C PRO A 129 -0.48 -8.80 -6.98
N ASP A 130 -0.20 -8.41 -8.23
CA ASP A 130 0.79 -9.07 -9.07
C ASP A 130 2.21 -8.72 -8.60
N ILE A 131 2.43 -7.46 -8.22
CA ILE A 131 3.70 -6.95 -7.68
C ILE A 131 3.41 -6.07 -6.47
N THR A 132 4.16 -6.26 -5.39
CA THR A 132 4.18 -5.38 -4.23
C THR A 132 5.60 -4.86 -4.00
N PHE A 133 5.76 -3.54 -4.05
CA PHE A 133 7.01 -2.87 -3.70
C PHE A 133 6.98 -2.46 -2.23
N PHE A 134 7.85 -3.04 -1.43
CA PHE A 134 8.02 -2.70 -0.01
C PHE A 134 9.14 -1.68 0.12
N LEU A 135 8.77 -0.40 0.27
CA LEU A 135 9.69 0.71 0.41
C LEU A 135 10.25 0.75 1.83
N GLU A 136 11.53 0.44 1.95
CA GLU A 136 12.25 0.49 3.22
C GLU A 136 13.06 1.77 3.36
N LEU A 137 12.87 2.48 4.48
CA LEU A 137 13.56 3.72 4.79
C LEU A 137 14.10 3.67 6.22
N PRO A 138 15.36 4.08 6.48
CA PRO A 138 15.86 4.26 7.84
C PRO A 138 14.98 5.20 8.66
N GLU A 139 14.73 4.85 9.92
CA GLU A 139 13.85 5.59 10.84
C GLU A 139 14.19 7.09 10.91
N SER A 140 15.48 7.42 11.01
CA SER A 140 15.95 8.81 11.09
C SER A 140 15.54 9.64 9.86
N LEU A 141 15.63 9.05 8.67
CA LEU A 141 15.21 9.71 7.43
C LEU A 141 13.68 9.80 7.34
N ALA A 142 12.96 8.79 7.81
CA ALA A 142 11.50 8.83 7.86
C ALA A 142 11.01 9.99 8.73
N GLN A 143 11.54 10.13 9.93
CA GLN A 143 11.23 11.24 10.85
C GLN A 143 11.54 12.60 10.23
N THR A 144 12.72 12.75 9.60
CA THR A 144 13.08 13.99 8.89
C THR A 144 12.09 14.35 7.80
N ARG A 145 11.69 13.38 6.98
CA ARG A 145 10.71 13.60 5.88
C ARG A 145 9.32 13.94 6.42
N LEU A 146 8.88 13.29 7.50
CA LEU A 146 7.59 13.58 8.15
C LEU A 146 7.57 14.99 8.74
N ALA A 147 8.62 15.38 9.44
CA ALA A 147 8.76 16.74 9.99
C ALA A 147 8.74 17.83 8.88
N ALA A 148 9.41 17.58 7.76
CA ALA A 148 9.44 18.51 6.64
C ALA A 148 8.08 18.65 5.92
N ARG A 149 7.18 17.67 6.04
CA ARG A 149 5.86 17.69 5.39
C ARG A 149 4.89 18.69 6.02
N GLY A 150 5.08 19.06 7.28
CA GLY A 150 4.28 20.08 7.98
C GLY A 150 2.80 19.76 8.14
N GLN A 151 2.38 18.52 7.96
CA GLN A 151 0.99 18.07 8.15
C GLN A 151 0.76 17.59 9.58
N VAL A 152 -0.50 17.68 10.04
CA VAL A 152 -0.90 17.10 11.32
C VAL A 152 -0.70 15.59 11.25
N ALA A 153 0.03 15.04 12.22
CA ALA A 153 0.29 13.61 12.32
C ALA A 153 -1.03 12.84 12.46
N ASP A 154 -1.21 11.80 11.65
CA ASP A 154 -2.33 10.88 11.79
C ASP A 154 -2.17 9.95 13.00
N ARG A 155 -3.17 9.07 13.22
CA ARG A 155 -3.17 8.13 14.34
C ARG A 155 -1.91 7.25 14.37
N TYR A 156 -1.48 6.74 13.22
CA TYR A 156 -0.35 5.81 13.14
C TYR A 156 0.99 6.53 13.23
N GLU A 157 1.11 7.74 12.71
CA GLU A 157 2.29 8.58 12.84
C GLU A 157 2.56 9.01 14.30
N ARG A 158 1.55 8.95 15.18
CA ARG A 158 1.64 9.23 16.63
C ARG A 158 1.99 8.00 17.49
N MET A 159 2.10 6.81 16.88
CA MET A 159 2.46 5.58 17.61
C MET A 159 3.93 5.59 18.04
N ASP A 160 4.23 4.82 19.07
CA ASP A 160 5.57 4.73 19.63
C ASP A 160 6.58 4.05 18.67
N ARG A 161 7.85 4.19 19.04
CA ARG A 161 8.96 3.63 18.27
C ARG A 161 8.90 2.11 18.17
N ASP A 162 8.54 1.43 19.24
CA ASP A 162 8.50 -0.04 19.27
C ASP A 162 7.40 -0.58 18.37
N PHE A 163 6.27 0.12 18.29
CA PHE A 163 5.23 -0.17 17.32
C PHE A 163 5.76 -0.06 15.89
N MET A 164 6.45 1.04 15.55
CA MET A 164 7.01 1.25 14.22
C MET A 164 8.06 0.20 13.86
N LEU A 165 8.87 -0.24 14.84
CA LEU A 165 9.83 -1.34 14.62
C LEU A 165 9.11 -2.66 14.30
N ARG A 166 8.03 -3.00 15.02
CA ARG A 166 7.23 -4.20 14.72
C ARG A 166 6.59 -4.12 13.33
N VAL A 167 6.07 -2.96 12.94
CA VAL A 167 5.52 -2.73 11.59
C VAL A 167 6.58 -2.94 10.51
N ALA A 168 7.78 -2.38 10.68
CA ALA A 168 8.89 -2.56 9.74
C ALA A 168 9.32 -4.03 9.63
N GLN A 169 9.41 -4.74 10.76
CA GLN A 169 9.66 -6.18 10.80
C GLN A 169 8.55 -6.95 10.07
N GLY A 170 7.30 -6.56 10.26
CA GLY A 170 6.15 -7.13 9.58
C GLY A 170 6.26 -7.02 8.05
N PHE A 171 6.58 -5.86 7.52
CA PHE A 171 6.79 -5.69 6.07
C PHE A 171 7.92 -6.57 5.53
N ARG A 172 9.05 -6.70 6.24
CA ARG A 172 10.15 -7.59 5.85
C ARG A 172 9.72 -9.06 5.84
N ALA A 173 9.00 -9.50 6.88
CA ALA A 173 8.49 -10.86 6.99
C ALA A 173 7.49 -11.19 5.87
N ILE A 174 6.59 -10.28 5.55
CA ILE A 174 5.62 -10.42 4.45
C ILE A 174 6.35 -10.51 3.11
N ALA A 175 7.29 -9.61 2.84
CA ALA A 175 8.07 -9.63 1.60
C ALA A 175 8.85 -10.94 1.43
N ALA A 176 9.47 -11.44 2.50
CA ALA A 176 10.23 -12.70 2.51
C ALA A 176 9.32 -13.93 2.30
N SER A 177 8.08 -13.91 2.81
CA SER A 177 7.12 -15.00 2.64
C SER A 177 6.46 -15.04 1.25
N GLU A 178 6.56 -13.97 0.48
CA GLU A 178 5.88 -13.79 -0.81
C GLU A 178 6.87 -13.38 -1.94
N PRO A 179 7.99 -14.13 -2.15
CA PRO A 179 9.04 -13.73 -3.10
C PRO A 179 8.57 -13.64 -4.56
N GLY A 180 7.47 -14.32 -4.88
CA GLY A 180 6.86 -14.26 -6.22
C GLY A 180 6.28 -12.89 -6.58
N ARG A 181 5.81 -12.11 -5.59
CA ARG A 181 5.25 -10.77 -5.81
C ARG A 181 6.00 -9.65 -5.06
N GLY A 182 6.63 -9.97 -3.94
CA GLY A 182 7.28 -9.00 -3.06
C GLY A 182 8.64 -8.55 -3.60
N VAL A 183 8.88 -7.25 -3.59
CA VAL A 183 10.16 -6.62 -3.94
C VAL A 183 10.52 -5.64 -2.84
N MET A 184 11.61 -5.90 -2.11
CA MET A 184 12.17 -4.92 -1.18
C MET A 184 12.88 -3.82 -1.96
N VAL A 185 12.62 -2.58 -1.59
CA VAL A 185 13.09 -1.39 -2.31
C VAL A 185 13.75 -0.42 -1.33
N ASP A 186 14.99 -0.04 -1.60
CA ASP A 186 15.67 1.03 -0.86
C ASP A 186 15.04 2.38 -1.18
N ALA A 187 14.30 2.95 -0.23
CA ALA A 187 13.62 4.23 -0.36
C ALA A 187 14.53 5.45 -0.03
N THR A 188 15.83 5.23 0.14
CA THR A 188 16.81 6.33 0.24
C THR A 188 17.15 6.94 -1.13
N MET A 189 16.87 6.22 -2.21
CA MET A 189 17.05 6.69 -3.57
C MET A 189 16.36 8.04 -3.83
N ALA A 190 16.94 8.86 -4.71
CA ALA A 190 16.26 10.05 -5.23
C ALA A 190 14.95 9.66 -5.92
N PRO A 191 13.90 10.51 -5.86
CA PRO A 191 12.56 10.15 -6.37
C PRO A 191 12.55 9.63 -7.80
N GLU A 192 13.31 10.26 -8.71
CA GLU A 192 13.39 9.83 -10.10
C GLU A 192 14.09 8.45 -10.26
N ALA A 193 15.17 8.22 -9.52
CA ALA A 193 15.88 6.93 -9.52
C ALA A 193 14.98 5.82 -8.99
N LEU A 194 14.20 6.09 -7.94
CA LEU A 194 13.22 5.18 -7.38
C LEU A 194 12.15 4.81 -8.43
N VAL A 195 11.55 5.80 -9.09
CA VAL A 195 10.54 5.57 -10.14
C VAL A 195 11.12 4.73 -11.29
N ASN A 196 12.35 5.01 -11.72
CA ASN A 196 13.04 4.26 -12.77
C ASN A 196 13.32 2.81 -12.34
N PHE A 197 13.70 2.58 -11.09
CA PHE A 197 13.86 1.24 -10.52
C PHE A 197 12.53 0.46 -10.54
N LEU A 198 11.44 1.05 -10.03
CA LEU A 198 10.11 0.43 -10.02
C LEU A 198 9.67 0.06 -11.44
N ARG A 199 9.84 0.99 -12.39
CA ARG A 199 9.45 0.77 -13.79
C ARG A 199 10.22 -0.39 -14.43
N ARG A 200 11.54 -0.46 -14.21
CA ARG A 200 12.38 -1.56 -14.70
C ARG A 200 11.96 -2.89 -14.08
N SER A 201 11.75 -2.94 -12.77
CA SER A 201 11.30 -4.15 -12.06
C SER A 201 9.97 -4.68 -12.59
N ILE A 202 9.04 -3.78 -12.97
CA ILE A 202 7.78 -4.18 -13.62
C ILE A 202 8.07 -4.84 -14.97
N SER A 203 8.92 -4.23 -15.80
CA SER A 203 9.27 -4.78 -17.12
C SER A 203 9.91 -6.17 -17.02
N GLU A 204 10.86 -6.35 -16.11
CA GLU A 204 11.56 -7.61 -15.89
C GLU A 204 10.61 -8.73 -15.43
N ARG A 205 9.61 -8.42 -14.61
CA ARG A 205 8.67 -9.40 -14.05
C ARG A 205 7.46 -9.72 -14.94
N THR A 206 7.06 -8.78 -15.79
CA THR A 206 5.80 -8.90 -16.55
C THR A 206 5.97 -8.85 -18.06
N GLY A 207 7.15 -8.51 -18.54
CA GLY A 207 7.42 -8.27 -19.97
C GLY A 207 6.69 -7.04 -20.55
N ARG A 208 6.27 -6.10 -19.69
CA ARG A 208 5.55 -4.87 -20.06
C ARG A 208 6.43 -3.64 -19.91
#